data_822d82e31d2da01c17262cfd6218ddbb
#
_entry.id   822d82e31d2da01c17262cfd6218ddbb
#
_cell.length_a   1.000
_cell.length_b   1.000
_cell.length_c   1.000
_cell.angle_alpha   90.00
_cell.angle_beta   90.00
_cell.angle_gamma   90.00
#
_symmetry.space_group_name_H-M   'P 1'
#
loop_
_entity.id
_entity.type
_entity.pdbx_description
1 polymer ?
#
loop_
_entity_poly.entity_id
_entity_poly.type
_entity_poly.pdbx_seq_one_letter_code
_entity_poly.pdbx_strand_id
1 'polypeptide(L)'
;MKNTKSYKFRFFILLSFIFFIVFFSGCSKKTESPRVYLESWEYSLDCLNWNSISQSEFSHLEKYLNSESGYVYLRSKFSIPQYMINSDLAVFVGKINLSAKVQLNSQLLGIHGRLPPNEFWGGSTVAYYNIPKKIINYTSSNELMLSVYIQGKGSVTLSQFIGTMDDVILSAKFQNFFSSQINMIFAVLLLLISVFHYILYIRWKSEKQYLWYSLLNIASALYLLTHYQGEIPWVTAHFNWLAFNKVIVGIVTNVTAFFATSFIRSYLHRSDSLLVKWARIIILLIPVVIVLFIPDYFLFTKYLPLIYTFIGSQMLFAVTAVFWGLKNKIRNVKSLLFGFSPVLISLVLDLIFNIILEYKNLPIFSILDGKEQLLFFC
;
A
#
# COMPACT_ATOMS: atom_id res chain seq x y z
N MET A 1 -29.89 24.62 -27.65
CA MET A 1 -28.49 24.30 -27.34
C MET A 1 -28.25 23.51 -26.03
N LYS A 2 -29.22 22.78 -25.48
CA LYS A 2 -29.06 22.06 -24.20
C LYS A 2 -28.60 20.58 -24.29
N ASN A 3 -28.63 19.94 -25.46
CA ASN A 3 -28.39 18.48 -25.59
C ASN A 3 -26.96 18.04 -25.95
N THR A 4 -26.11 18.94 -26.45
CA THR A 4 -24.77 18.55 -26.93
C THR A 4 -23.76 18.24 -25.81
N LYS A 5 -23.95 18.78 -24.59
CA LYS A 5 -23.07 18.47 -23.44
C LYS A 5 -23.29 17.06 -22.88
N SER A 6 -24.52 16.55 -22.93
CA SER A 6 -24.87 15.20 -22.43
C SER A 6 -24.26 14.09 -23.30
N TYR A 7 -24.21 14.26 -24.61
CA TYR A 7 -23.64 13.27 -25.53
C TYR A 7 -22.13 13.15 -25.39
N LYS A 8 -21.39 14.25 -25.21
CA LYS A 8 -19.94 14.23 -25.00
C LYS A 8 -19.55 13.50 -23.72
N PHE A 9 -20.31 13.69 -22.65
CA PHE A 9 -20.07 13.03 -21.35
C PHE A 9 -20.36 11.51 -21.44
N ARG A 10 -21.46 11.12 -22.06
CA ARG A 10 -21.79 9.69 -22.30
C ARG A 10 -20.77 8.99 -23.20
N PHE A 11 -20.30 9.69 -24.23
CA PHE A 11 -19.25 9.19 -25.13
C PHE A 11 -17.93 8.97 -24.39
N PHE A 12 -17.54 9.88 -23.50
CA PHE A 12 -16.32 9.74 -22.69
C PHE A 12 -16.41 8.56 -21.71
N ILE A 13 -17.56 8.36 -21.06
CA ILE A 13 -17.79 7.18 -20.21
C ILE A 13 -17.73 5.89 -21.03
N LEU A 14 -18.36 5.87 -22.19
CA LEU A 14 -18.34 4.70 -23.08
C LEU A 14 -16.92 4.39 -23.55
N LEU A 15 -16.15 5.40 -23.94
CA LEU A 15 -14.75 5.27 -24.35
C LEU A 15 -13.86 4.75 -23.21
N SER A 16 -14.04 5.26 -22.00
CA SER A 16 -13.35 4.77 -20.79
C SER A 16 -13.71 3.32 -20.49
N PHE A 17 -14.98 2.95 -20.65
CA PHE A 17 -15.45 1.59 -20.41
C PHE A 17 -14.94 0.61 -21.50
N ILE A 18 -14.91 1.04 -22.76
CA ILE A 18 -14.31 0.26 -23.88
C ILE A 18 -12.80 0.09 -23.65
N PHE A 19 -12.09 1.16 -23.25
CA PHE A 19 -10.68 1.10 -22.92
C PHE A 19 -10.41 0.11 -21.76
N PHE A 20 -11.27 0.14 -20.73
CA PHE A 20 -11.21 -0.79 -19.61
C PHE A 20 -11.45 -2.24 -20.08
N ILE A 21 -12.47 -2.49 -20.92
CA ILE A 21 -12.76 -3.83 -21.46
C ILE A 21 -11.61 -4.31 -22.33
N VAL A 22 -11.08 -3.50 -23.24
CA VAL A 22 -9.96 -3.87 -24.12
C VAL A 22 -8.69 -4.17 -23.31
N PHE A 23 -8.43 -3.37 -22.26
CA PHE A 23 -7.29 -3.59 -21.37
C PHE A 23 -7.39 -4.91 -20.60
N PHE A 24 -8.59 -5.30 -20.18
CA PHE A 24 -8.82 -6.56 -19.45
C PHE A 24 -9.07 -7.77 -20.37
N SER A 25 -9.48 -7.56 -21.62
CA SER A 25 -9.70 -8.66 -22.59
C SER A 25 -8.39 -9.16 -23.21
N GLY A 26 -7.29 -8.44 -23.06
CA GLY A 26 -5.96 -8.82 -23.56
C GLY A 26 -5.31 -9.98 -22.82
N CYS A 27 -5.98 -10.60 -21.84
CA CYS A 27 -5.54 -11.86 -21.26
C CYS A 27 -5.79 -13.01 -22.25
N SER A 28 -4.83 -13.21 -23.15
CA SER A 28 -4.71 -14.40 -23.98
C SER A 28 -4.79 -15.66 -23.11
N LYS A 29 -5.33 -16.75 -23.64
CA LYS A 29 -5.30 -18.09 -23.02
C LYS A 29 -3.87 -18.40 -22.60
N LYS A 30 -3.59 -18.25 -21.30
CA LYS A 30 -2.33 -18.65 -20.71
C LYS A 30 -2.31 -20.18 -20.82
N THR A 31 -1.44 -20.74 -21.66
CA THR A 31 -0.98 -22.11 -21.48
C THR A 31 -0.47 -22.16 -20.04
N GLU A 32 -1.12 -22.94 -19.18
CA GLU A 32 -0.70 -23.08 -17.78
C GLU A 32 0.72 -23.58 -17.78
N SER A 33 1.66 -22.69 -17.52
CA SER A 33 3.05 -23.07 -17.33
C SER A 33 3.14 -23.94 -16.07
N PRO A 34 3.93 -24.99 -16.08
CA PRO A 34 4.03 -25.92 -14.98
C PRO A 34 4.53 -25.19 -13.72
N ARG A 35 3.79 -25.31 -12.62
CA ARG A 35 4.10 -24.71 -11.32
C ARG A 35 4.09 -25.79 -10.24
N VAL A 36 5.04 -25.72 -9.32
CA VAL A 36 5.05 -26.49 -8.08
C VAL A 36 4.70 -25.56 -6.94
N TYR A 37 3.46 -25.67 -6.45
CA TYR A 37 3.00 -24.88 -5.31
C TYR A 37 3.58 -25.44 -4.01
N LEU A 38 3.97 -24.53 -3.11
CA LEU A 38 4.52 -24.86 -1.80
C LEU A 38 3.36 -24.87 -0.79
N GLU A 39 2.76 -26.03 -0.57
CA GLU A 39 1.52 -26.15 0.23
C GLU A 39 1.78 -26.47 1.69
N SER A 40 2.84 -27.26 1.97
CA SER A 40 3.19 -27.68 3.32
C SER A 40 4.29 -26.80 3.88
N TRP A 41 3.98 -26.12 4.97
CA TRP A 41 4.90 -25.22 5.64
C TRP A 41 5.06 -25.58 7.11
N GLU A 42 6.28 -25.34 7.59
CA GLU A 42 6.63 -25.43 9.00
C GLU A 42 7.27 -24.11 9.44
N TYR A 43 7.05 -23.74 10.70
CA TYR A 43 7.70 -22.57 11.30
C TYR A 43 8.57 -22.96 12.48
N SER A 44 9.56 -22.13 12.76
CA SER A 44 10.43 -22.23 13.93
C SER A 44 10.89 -20.85 14.36
N LEU A 45 11.27 -20.71 15.64
CA LEU A 45 11.92 -19.51 16.17
C LEU A 45 13.41 -19.68 16.39
N ASP A 46 13.90 -20.92 16.41
CA ASP A 46 15.29 -21.30 16.74
C ASP A 46 15.97 -22.14 15.64
N CYS A 47 15.27 -22.46 14.55
CA CYS A 47 15.67 -23.38 13.49
C CYS A 47 15.89 -24.84 13.95
N LEU A 48 15.52 -25.19 15.17
CA LEU A 48 15.67 -26.52 15.74
C LEU A 48 14.32 -27.23 15.88
N ASN A 49 13.37 -26.55 16.46
CA ASN A 49 12.02 -27.05 16.72
C ASN A 49 11.06 -26.55 15.66
N TRP A 50 10.53 -27.46 14.81
CA TRP A 50 9.66 -27.12 13.70
C TRP A 50 8.24 -27.56 13.98
N ASN A 51 7.28 -26.65 13.80
CA ASN A 51 5.86 -26.88 13.96
C ASN A 51 5.16 -26.62 12.63
N SER A 52 4.11 -27.37 12.32
CA SER A 52 3.31 -27.12 11.14
C SER A 52 2.59 -25.78 11.23
N ILE A 53 2.48 -25.09 10.11
CA ILE A 53 1.76 -23.82 9.99
C ILE A 53 0.88 -23.84 8.74
N SER A 54 -0.35 -23.36 8.87
CA SER A 54 -1.25 -23.17 7.74
C SER A 54 -0.87 -21.88 6.98
N GLN A 55 -1.02 -21.89 5.66
CA GLN A 55 -0.82 -20.67 4.87
C GLN A 55 -1.74 -19.52 5.29
N SER A 56 -2.96 -19.81 5.76
CA SER A 56 -3.87 -18.79 6.29
C SER A 56 -3.29 -17.99 7.47
N GLU A 57 -2.30 -18.54 8.15
CA GLU A 57 -1.65 -17.90 9.31
C GLU A 57 -0.45 -17.01 8.91
N PHE A 58 -0.07 -17.00 7.63
CA PHE A 58 1.03 -16.17 7.11
C PHE A 58 0.74 -14.67 7.18
N SER A 59 -0.52 -14.26 7.32
CA SER A 59 -0.91 -12.86 7.54
C SER A 59 -0.64 -12.37 8.97
N HIS A 60 -0.33 -13.27 9.93
CA HIS A 60 -0.21 -12.95 11.35
C HIS A 60 0.98 -13.67 11.99
N LEU A 61 2.17 -13.57 11.39
CA LEU A 61 3.36 -14.25 11.90
C LEU A 61 3.85 -13.68 13.23
N GLU A 62 3.50 -12.44 13.56
CA GLU A 62 3.84 -11.80 14.84
C GLU A 62 3.31 -12.57 16.06
N LYS A 63 2.21 -13.32 15.92
CA LYS A 63 1.63 -14.10 17.03
C LYS A 63 2.55 -15.21 17.55
N TYR A 64 3.54 -15.62 16.75
CA TYR A 64 4.50 -16.65 17.14
C TYR A 64 5.69 -16.06 17.90
N LEU A 65 5.95 -14.74 17.79
CA LEU A 65 7.02 -14.09 18.51
C LEU A 65 6.65 -13.86 19.99
N ASN A 66 7.62 -14.11 20.88
CA ASN A 66 7.53 -13.77 22.29
C ASN A 66 8.06 -12.35 22.61
N SER A 67 8.44 -11.60 21.56
CA SER A 67 9.05 -10.26 21.65
C SER A 67 8.44 -9.34 20.59
N GLU A 68 8.64 -8.03 20.74
CA GLU A 68 8.13 -7.00 19.84
C GLU A 68 8.76 -7.06 18.43
N SER A 69 9.94 -7.68 18.32
CA SER A 69 10.63 -7.91 17.05
C SER A 69 11.48 -9.16 17.10
N GLY A 70 11.67 -9.80 15.95
CA GLY A 70 12.49 -11.00 15.86
C GLY A 70 12.36 -11.69 14.51
N TYR A 71 12.96 -12.89 14.43
CA TYR A 71 12.88 -13.72 13.25
C TYR A 71 11.88 -14.86 13.45
N VAL A 72 11.04 -15.07 12.42
CA VAL A 72 10.27 -16.28 12.24
C VAL A 72 10.84 -17.01 11.02
N TYR A 73 11.24 -18.24 11.21
CA TYR A 73 11.74 -19.09 10.15
C TYR A 73 10.60 -19.93 9.60
N LEU A 74 10.42 -19.89 8.28
CA LEU A 74 9.43 -20.69 7.57
C LEU A 74 10.17 -21.62 6.62
N ARG A 75 9.81 -22.91 6.57
CA ARG A 75 10.35 -23.84 5.58
C ARG A 75 9.28 -24.64 4.89
N SER A 76 9.53 -24.96 3.63
CA SER A 76 8.70 -25.86 2.84
C SER A 76 9.58 -26.84 2.07
N LYS A 77 9.20 -28.11 2.06
CA LYS A 77 9.87 -29.17 1.30
C LYS A 77 9.08 -29.47 0.04
N PHE A 78 9.78 -29.64 -1.07
CA PHE A 78 9.18 -29.89 -2.37
C PHE A 78 10.11 -30.73 -3.27
N SER A 79 9.54 -31.36 -4.29
CA SER A 79 10.28 -32.10 -5.32
C SER A 79 10.06 -31.45 -6.69
N ILE A 80 11.08 -31.47 -7.55
CA ILE A 80 10.97 -30.96 -8.91
C ILE A 80 10.47 -32.07 -9.83
N PRO A 81 9.34 -31.90 -10.53
CA PRO A 81 8.85 -32.86 -11.50
C PRO A 81 9.81 -33.02 -12.69
N GLN A 82 9.87 -34.21 -13.29
CA GLN A 82 10.77 -34.54 -14.38
C GLN A 82 10.66 -33.59 -15.58
N TYR A 83 9.48 -33.12 -15.90
CA TYR A 83 9.22 -32.21 -17.02
C TYR A 83 9.82 -30.80 -16.83
N MET A 84 10.28 -30.45 -15.61
CA MET A 84 10.90 -29.16 -15.30
C MET A 84 12.43 -29.22 -15.23
N ILE A 85 13.04 -30.40 -15.32
CA ILE A 85 14.51 -30.59 -15.11
C ILE A 85 15.34 -29.73 -16.08
N ASN A 86 14.92 -29.59 -17.32
CA ASN A 86 15.68 -28.86 -18.35
C ASN A 86 15.36 -27.36 -18.38
N SER A 87 14.38 -26.89 -17.58
CA SER A 87 13.95 -25.51 -17.55
C SER A 87 14.83 -24.67 -16.63
N ASP A 88 14.95 -23.38 -16.94
CA ASP A 88 15.48 -22.42 -15.99
C ASP A 88 14.37 -22.09 -14.97
N LEU A 89 14.66 -22.40 -13.71
CA LEU A 89 13.68 -22.30 -12.63
C LEU A 89 13.88 -21.05 -11.79
N ALA A 90 12.78 -20.54 -11.29
CA ALA A 90 12.75 -19.48 -10.30
C ALA A 90 11.73 -19.77 -9.21
N VAL A 91 11.93 -19.18 -8.05
CA VAL A 91 10.95 -19.20 -6.95
C VAL A 91 10.20 -17.87 -6.90
N PHE A 92 8.89 -17.93 -6.85
CA PHE A 92 8.00 -16.84 -6.53
C PHE A 92 7.68 -16.89 -5.04
N VAL A 93 8.14 -15.91 -4.29
CA VAL A 93 7.90 -15.83 -2.84
C VAL A 93 6.71 -14.92 -2.53
N GLY A 94 6.45 -13.94 -3.40
CA GLY A 94 5.40 -12.97 -3.19
C GLY A 94 5.86 -11.77 -2.36
N LYS A 95 4.92 -11.08 -1.73
CA LYS A 95 5.23 -9.94 -0.85
C LYS A 95 5.55 -10.42 0.56
N ILE A 96 6.55 -9.81 1.15
CA ILE A 96 6.98 -10.07 2.52
C ILE A 96 6.92 -8.75 3.27
N ASN A 97 6.19 -8.76 4.40
CA ASN A 97 6.14 -7.58 5.25
C ASN A 97 7.48 -7.44 5.99
N LEU A 98 8.07 -6.27 5.90
CA LEU A 98 9.36 -5.81 6.36
C LEU A 98 10.52 -6.39 5.55
N SER A 99 11.17 -7.46 5.97
CA SER A 99 12.32 -8.03 5.25
C SER A 99 12.49 -9.52 5.49
N ALA A 100 13.12 -10.22 4.54
CA ALA A 100 13.42 -11.62 4.68
C ALA A 100 14.68 -12.04 3.92
N LYS A 101 15.31 -13.09 4.43
CA LYS A 101 16.36 -13.84 3.76
C LYS A 101 15.75 -15.09 3.15
N VAL A 102 16.00 -15.34 1.87
CA VAL A 102 15.47 -16.48 1.12
C VAL A 102 16.62 -17.44 0.78
N GLN A 103 16.49 -18.69 1.19
CA GLN A 103 17.48 -19.73 1.00
C GLN A 103 16.84 -20.98 0.37
N LEU A 104 17.58 -21.66 -0.48
CA LEU A 104 17.22 -22.97 -1.03
C LEU A 104 18.36 -23.94 -0.72
N ASN A 105 18.03 -25.08 -0.10
CA ASN A 105 18.99 -26.09 0.30
C ASN A 105 20.19 -25.47 1.06
N SER A 106 19.90 -24.58 2.02
CA SER A 106 20.85 -23.81 2.83
C SER A 106 21.69 -22.77 2.05
N GLN A 107 21.51 -22.63 0.73
CA GLN A 107 22.20 -21.61 -0.05
C GLN A 107 21.35 -20.36 -0.20
N LEU A 108 21.96 -19.19 -0.03
CA LEU A 108 21.27 -17.90 -0.16
C LEU A 108 20.89 -17.65 -1.62
N LEU A 109 19.58 -17.46 -1.87
CA LEU A 109 19.06 -16.95 -3.15
C LEU A 109 19.06 -15.43 -3.18
N GLY A 110 18.67 -14.79 -2.08
CA GLY A 110 18.66 -13.35 -1.97
C GLY A 110 18.02 -12.83 -0.68
N ILE A 111 17.99 -11.50 -0.56
CA ILE A 111 17.39 -10.79 0.56
C ILE A 111 16.31 -9.87 0.00
N HIS A 112 15.12 -9.89 0.61
CA HIS A 112 14.04 -9.00 0.31
C HIS A 112 13.90 -7.93 1.40
N GLY A 113 13.79 -6.66 0.98
CA GLY A 113 13.91 -5.56 1.94
C GLY A 113 15.34 -5.40 2.47
N ARG A 114 15.48 -4.73 3.59
CA ARG A 114 16.76 -4.58 4.28
C ARG A 114 16.64 -5.09 5.71
N LEU A 115 17.58 -5.94 6.10
CA LEU A 115 17.62 -6.55 7.43
C LEU A 115 18.17 -5.57 8.49
N PRO A 116 17.92 -5.83 9.79
CA PRO A 116 18.49 -5.06 10.88
C PRO A 116 20.01 -4.97 10.79
N PRO A 117 20.66 -3.88 11.35
CA PRO A 117 20.05 -2.87 12.23
C PRO A 117 19.36 -1.68 11.51
N ASN A 118 19.41 -1.61 10.21
CA ASN A 118 18.85 -0.51 9.41
C ASN A 118 17.73 -1.03 8.51
N GLU A 119 16.80 -1.74 9.12
CA GLU A 119 15.70 -2.40 8.40
C GLU A 119 14.92 -1.43 7.50
N PHE A 120 14.47 -1.94 6.36
CA PHE A 120 13.58 -1.23 5.46
C PHE A 120 12.58 -2.20 4.81
N TRP A 121 11.35 -1.75 4.70
CA TRP A 121 10.25 -2.56 4.19
C TRP A 121 10.39 -2.88 2.71
N GLY A 122 10.42 -4.19 2.38
CA GLY A 122 10.42 -4.70 1.01
C GLY A 122 9.04 -4.92 0.41
N GLY A 123 7.99 -4.91 1.21
CA GLY A 123 6.64 -5.36 0.81
C GLY A 123 5.93 -4.53 -0.27
N SER A 124 6.49 -3.40 -0.74
CA SER A 124 5.98 -2.71 -1.93
C SER A 124 6.24 -3.48 -3.21
N THR A 125 7.24 -4.36 -3.23
CA THR A 125 7.63 -5.17 -4.37
C THR A 125 7.50 -6.66 -4.06
N VAL A 126 7.40 -7.46 -5.09
CA VAL A 126 7.30 -8.93 -5.00
C VAL A 126 8.69 -9.54 -5.00
N ALA A 127 8.96 -10.41 -4.03
CA ALA A 127 10.18 -11.19 -3.97
C ALA A 127 10.10 -12.40 -4.94
N TYR A 128 11.06 -12.49 -5.84
CA TYR A 128 11.29 -13.66 -6.67
C TYR A 128 12.80 -13.81 -6.95
N TYR A 129 13.26 -15.03 -7.09
CA TYR A 129 14.69 -15.30 -7.25
C TYR A 129 14.92 -16.41 -8.26
N ASN A 130 15.94 -16.24 -9.10
CA ASN A 130 16.42 -17.29 -9.97
C ASN A 130 17.05 -18.41 -9.13
N ILE A 131 16.81 -19.66 -9.52
CA ILE A 131 17.36 -20.83 -8.85
C ILE A 131 18.51 -21.39 -9.72
N PRO A 132 19.77 -21.26 -9.28
CA PRO A 132 20.89 -21.87 -9.98
C PRO A 132 20.76 -23.41 -10.06
N LYS A 133 20.90 -23.99 -11.23
CA LYS A 133 20.75 -25.46 -11.45
C LYS A 133 21.59 -26.31 -10.50
N LYS A 134 22.76 -25.82 -10.11
CA LYS A 134 23.72 -26.53 -9.23
C LYS A 134 23.24 -26.71 -7.78
N ILE A 135 22.21 -25.94 -7.33
CA ILE A 135 21.73 -26.05 -5.96
C ILE A 135 20.42 -26.84 -5.86
N ILE A 136 19.86 -27.25 -7.00
CA ILE A 136 18.63 -28.05 -7.07
C ILE A 136 18.98 -29.54 -6.99
N ASN A 137 18.26 -30.24 -6.12
CA ASN A 137 18.23 -31.69 -6.09
C ASN A 137 17.09 -32.20 -6.97
N TYR A 138 17.40 -32.87 -8.07
CA TYR A 138 16.38 -33.42 -8.98
C TYR A 138 15.90 -34.80 -8.58
N THR A 139 16.66 -35.50 -7.73
CA THR A 139 16.35 -36.88 -7.30
C THR A 139 15.84 -36.97 -5.87
N SER A 140 15.97 -35.91 -5.09
CA SER A 140 15.54 -35.82 -3.70
C SER A 140 14.74 -34.57 -3.44
N SER A 141 14.20 -34.46 -2.23
CA SER A 141 13.46 -33.27 -1.78
C SER A 141 14.40 -32.06 -1.68
N ASN A 142 13.89 -30.91 -2.10
CA ASN A 142 14.48 -29.60 -1.88
C ASN A 142 13.79 -28.91 -0.70
N GLU A 143 14.51 -28.01 -0.02
CA GLU A 143 13.99 -27.22 1.09
C GLU A 143 14.12 -25.72 0.78
N LEU A 144 13.01 -25.01 0.70
CA LEU A 144 12.98 -23.55 0.67
C LEU A 144 12.81 -23.05 2.11
N MET A 145 13.69 -22.15 2.53
CA MET A 145 13.66 -21.51 3.84
C MET A 145 13.56 -19.99 3.71
N LEU A 146 12.63 -19.40 4.43
CA LEU A 146 12.44 -17.95 4.57
C LEU A 146 12.75 -17.56 6.01
N SER A 147 13.77 -16.71 6.22
CA SER A 147 14.02 -16.10 7.54
C SER A 147 13.37 -14.72 7.53
N VAL A 148 12.14 -14.62 8.02
CA VAL A 148 11.34 -13.39 7.99
C VAL A 148 11.60 -12.58 9.23
N TYR A 149 12.11 -11.36 9.08
CA TYR A 149 12.23 -10.41 10.18
C TYR A 149 10.92 -9.65 10.37
N ILE A 150 10.43 -9.62 11.60
CA ILE A 150 9.16 -9.03 11.98
C ILE A 150 9.41 -7.96 13.04
N GLN A 151 8.74 -6.83 12.91
CA GLN A 151 8.66 -5.78 13.91
C GLN A 151 7.23 -5.22 13.92
N GLY A 152 6.49 -5.56 14.96
CA GLY A 152 5.04 -5.31 15.03
C GLY A 152 4.24 -6.34 14.22
N LYS A 153 3.73 -6.00 13.04
CA LYS A 153 2.99 -6.93 12.18
C LYS A 153 3.93 -7.66 11.21
N GLY A 154 3.74 -8.96 11.05
CA GLY A 154 4.51 -9.80 10.14
C GLY A 154 3.61 -10.60 9.21
N SER A 155 3.85 -10.51 7.90
CA SER A 155 3.10 -11.30 6.93
C SER A 155 3.94 -11.69 5.73
N VAL A 156 3.57 -12.83 5.12
CA VAL A 156 4.04 -13.29 3.82
C VAL A 156 2.80 -13.59 2.98
N THR A 157 2.77 -13.16 1.73
CA THR A 157 1.61 -13.45 0.86
C THR A 157 1.48 -14.95 0.60
N LEU A 158 0.25 -15.37 0.35
CA LEU A 158 -0.09 -16.74 0.00
C LEU A 158 0.40 -17.10 -1.42
N SER A 159 0.46 -18.39 -1.71
CA SER A 159 0.71 -18.92 -3.07
C SER A 159 2.15 -18.81 -3.55
N GLN A 160 3.11 -19.17 -2.69
CA GLN A 160 4.49 -19.39 -3.13
C GLN A 160 4.56 -20.58 -4.09
N PHE A 161 5.35 -20.46 -5.14
CA PHE A 161 5.55 -21.54 -6.11
C PHE A 161 6.91 -21.50 -6.76
N ILE A 162 7.33 -22.64 -7.29
CA ILE A 162 8.46 -22.79 -8.20
C ILE A 162 7.91 -22.93 -9.61
N GLY A 163 8.43 -22.18 -10.53
CA GLY A 163 8.02 -22.19 -11.93
C GLY A 163 9.20 -21.95 -12.88
N THR A 164 8.90 -21.93 -14.17
CA THR A 164 9.87 -21.44 -15.14
C THR A 164 10.17 -19.98 -14.92
N MET A 165 11.38 -19.54 -15.21
CA MET A 165 11.83 -18.16 -14.99
C MET A 165 10.88 -17.15 -15.64
N ASP A 166 10.43 -17.41 -16.88
CA ASP A 166 9.52 -16.51 -17.60
C ASP A 166 8.16 -16.39 -16.93
N ASP A 167 7.60 -17.49 -16.41
CA ASP A 167 6.32 -17.49 -15.72
C ASP A 167 6.38 -16.75 -14.38
N VAL A 168 7.45 -16.97 -13.63
CA VAL A 168 7.70 -16.30 -12.35
C VAL A 168 7.88 -14.80 -12.55
N ILE A 169 8.69 -14.38 -13.55
CA ILE A 169 8.88 -12.96 -13.89
C ILE A 169 7.57 -12.34 -14.33
N LEU A 170 6.78 -13.00 -15.17
CA LEU A 170 5.50 -12.48 -15.62
C LEU A 170 4.53 -12.29 -14.44
N SER A 171 4.46 -13.29 -13.55
CA SER A 171 3.62 -13.22 -12.34
C SER A 171 4.06 -12.09 -11.42
N ALA A 172 5.37 -11.93 -11.19
CA ALA A 172 5.92 -10.88 -10.37
C ALA A 172 5.70 -9.49 -10.99
N LYS A 173 5.92 -9.33 -12.30
CA LYS A 173 5.66 -8.07 -13.01
C LYS A 173 4.18 -7.68 -12.93
N PHE A 174 3.27 -8.63 -13.14
CA PHE A 174 1.84 -8.39 -13.06
C PHE A 174 1.44 -7.91 -11.66
N GLN A 175 1.90 -8.60 -10.61
CA GLN A 175 1.59 -8.21 -9.24
C GLN A 175 2.24 -6.87 -8.86
N ASN A 176 3.49 -6.61 -9.27
CA ASN A 176 4.16 -5.33 -9.03
C ASN A 176 3.48 -4.17 -9.76
N PHE A 177 2.94 -4.40 -10.96
CA PHE A 177 2.20 -3.37 -11.69
C PHE A 177 1.03 -2.85 -10.86
N PHE A 178 0.18 -3.74 -10.35
CA PHE A 178 -1.01 -3.33 -9.58
C PHE A 178 -0.68 -2.86 -8.16
N SER A 179 0.37 -3.38 -7.54
CA SER A 179 0.69 -3.03 -6.16
C SER A 179 1.59 -1.81 -6.00
N SER A 180 2.47 -1.56 -6.97
CA SER A 180 3.50 -0.54 -6.89
C SER A 180 3.42 0.45 -8.06
N GLN A 181 3.58 -0.02 -9.30
CA GLN A 181 3.77 0.85 -10.47
C GLN A 181 2.55 1.72 -10.76
N ILE A 182 1.33 1.21 -10.57
CA ILE A 182 0.11 2.01 -10.76
C ILE A 182 0.06 3.19 -9.80
N ASN A 183 0.53 3.01 -8.55
CA ASN A 183 0.62 4.08 -7.56
C ASN A 183 1.65 5.14 -7.97
N MET A 184 2.77 4.72 -8.56
CA MET A 184 3.75 5.65 -9.11
C MET A 184 3.17 6.48 -10.27
N ILE A 185 2.40 5.86 -11.17
CA ILE A 185 1.71 6.56 -12.25
C ILE A 185 0.74 7.61 -11.67
N PHE A 186 -0.07 7.25 -10.68
CA PHE A 186 -0.97 8.19 -10.02
C PHE A 186 -0.23 9.31 -9.30
N ALA A 187 0.89 9.04 -8.65
CA ALA A 187 1.70 10.07 -8.03
C ALA A 187 2.21 11.10 -9.06
N VAL A 188 2.69 10.64 -10.22
CA VAL A 188 3.11 11.53 -11.32
C VAL A 188 1.93 12.35 -11.84
N LEU A 189 0.76 11.75 -12.04
CA LEU A 189 -0.44 12.48 -12.47
C LEU A 189 -0.86 13.55 -11.44
N LEU A 190 -0.81 13.24 -10.14
CA LEU A 190 -1.09 14.22 -9.08
C LEU A 190 -0.09 15.37 -9.11
N LEU A 191 1.20 15.11 -9.34
CA LEU A 191 2.20 16.17 -9.47
C LEU A 191 1.94 17.06 -10.69
N LEU A 192 1.56 16.49 -11.85
CA LEU A 192 1.19 17.28 -13.03
C LEU A 192 -0.04 18.15 -12.77
N ILE A 193 -1.08 17.59 -12.13
CA ILE A 193 -2.28 18.33 -11.71
C ILE A 193 -1.90 19.45 -10.73
N SER A 194 -0.99 19.16 -9.80
CA SER A 194 -0.48 20.16 -8.86
C SER A 194 0.17 21.35 -9.56
N VAL A 195 1.11 21.08 -10.48
CA VAL A 195 1.79 22.13 -11.27
C VAL A 195 0.77 22.98 -12.03
N PHE A 196 -0.21 22.35 -12.68
CA PHE A 196 -1.27 23.07 -13.38
C PHE A 196 -2.05 24.01 -12.45
N HIS A 197 -2.48 23.55 -11.28
CA HIS A 197 -3.22 24.39 -10.33
C HIS A 197 -2.35 25.46 -9.68
N TYR A 198 -1.06 25.20 -9.49
CA TYR A 198 -0.14 26.22 -9.01
C TYR A 198 0.05 27.35 -10.04
N ILE A 199 0.11 27.04 -11.32
CA ILE A 199 0.15 28.05 -12.41
C ILE A 199 -1.15 28.88 -12.41
N LEU A 200 -2.31 28.22 -12.22
CA LEU A 200 -3.59 28.94 -12.09
C LEU A 200 -3.59 29.89 -10.89
N TYR A 201 -3.03 29.45 -9.75
CA TYR A 201 -2.91 30.31 -8.56
C TYR A 201 -2.01 31.53 -8.81
N ILE A 202 -0.87 31.35 -9.49
CA ILE A 202 0.02 32.46 -9.83
C ILE A 202 -0.73 33.51 -10.67
N ARG A 203 -1.58 33.05 -11.58
CA ARG A 203 -2.38 33.94 -12.45
C ARG A 203 -3.56 34.60 -11.72
N TRP A 204 -4.18 33.89 -10.80
CA TRP A 204 -5.37 34.34 -10.02
C TRP A 204 -5.14 34.21 -8.51
N LYS A 205 -4.28 35.06 -7.97
CA LYS A 205 -3.85 35.01 -6.55
C LYS A 205 -5.00 35.18 -5.54
N SER A 206 -6.13 35.80 -5.94
CA SER A 206 -7.33 35.90 -5.13
C SER A 206 -7.99 34.55 -4.85
N GLU A 207 -7.84 33.59 -5.76
CA GLU A 207 -8.47 32.28 -5.73
C GLU A 207 -7.56 31.25 -5.02
N LYS A 208 -7.47 31.38 -3.69
CA LYS A 208 -6.60 30.55 -2.84
C LYS A 208 -6.89 29.04 -2.93
N GLN A 209 -8.06 28.65 -3.41
CA GLN A 209 -8.40 27.25 -3.62
C GLN A 209 -7.45 26.52 -4.57
N TYR A 210 -6.92 27.22 -5.59
CA TYR A 210 -5.95 26.62 -6.51
C TYR A 210 -4.62 26.29 -5.79
N LEU A 211 -4.18 27.15 -4.88
CA LEU A 211 -2.99 26.87 -4.06
C LEU A 211 -3.22 25.65 -3.16
N TRP A 212 -4.34 25.63 -2.42
CA TRP A 212 -4.61 24.53 -1.50
C TRP A 212 -4.78 23.21 -2.24
N TYR A 213 -5.40 23.21 -3.43
CA TYR A 213 -5.53 22.02 -4.25
C TYR A 213 -4.20 21.55 -4.81
N SER A 214 -3.32 22.46 -5.23
CA SER A 214 -1.96 22.13 -5.63
C SER A 214 -1.18 21.47 -4.49
N LEU A 215 -1.18 22.07 -3.30
CA LEU A 215 -0.48 21.52 -2.12
C LEU A 215 -1.07 20.17 -1.68
N LEU A 216 -2.38 19.99 -1.77
CA LEU A 216 -3.07 18.72 -1.52
C LEU A 216 -2.56 17.63 -2.46
N ASN A 217 -2.45 17.91 -3.76
CA ASN A 217 -1.98 16.93 -4.74
C ASN A 217 -0.50 16.57 -4.53
N ILE A 218 0.37 17.52 -4.14
CA ILE A 218 1.77 17.22 -3.78
C ILE A 218 1.81 16.30 -2.56
N ALA A 219 1.07 16.62 -1.50
CA ALA A 219 1.06 15.83 -0.28
C ALA A 219 0.48 14.42 -0.54
N SER A 220 -0.57 14.31 -1.37
CA SER A 220 -1.13 13.02 -1.78
C SER A 220 -0.14 12.20 -2.62
N ALA A 221 0.60 12.83 -3.53
CA ALA A 221 1.64 12.15 -4.31
C ALA A 221 2.77 11.63 -3.41
N LEU A 222 3.17 12.41 -2.40
CA LEU A 222 4.15 11.96 -1.39
C LEU A 222 3.61 10.81 -0.53
N TYR A 223 2.32 10.83 -0.16
CA TYR A 223 1.71 9.73 0.58
C TYR A 223 1.73 8.43 -0.24
N LEU A 224 1.42 8.49 -1.54
CA LEU A 224 1.49 7.32 -2.42
C LEU A 224 2.87 6.66 -2.44
N LEU A 225 3.94 7.37 -2.05
CA LEU A 225 5.28 6.82 -1.94
C LEU A 225 5.33 5.59 -1.03
N THR A 226 4.42 5.47 -0.05
CA THR A 226 4.28 4.27 0.79
C THR A 226 4.04 2.99 0.00
N HIS A 227 3.50 3.09 -1.20
CA HIS A 227 3.14 1.93 -2.03
C HIS A 227 4.20 1.59 -3.09
N TYR A 228 5.12 2.52 -3.43
CA TYR A 228 6.12 2.28 -4.47
C TYR A 228 7.56 2.64 -4.06
N GLN A 229 7.82 2.87 -2.76
CA GLN A 229 9.16 3.22 -2.26
C GLN A 229 10.22 2.18 -2.64
N GLY A 230 9.87 0.89 -2.76
CA GLY A 230 10.77 -0.18 -3.19
C GLY A 230 11.29 -0.02 -4.62
N GLU A 231 10.57 0.70 -5.47
CA GLU A 231 10.98 1.04 -6.84
C GLU A 231 11.99 2.20 -6.88
N ILE A 232 12.24 2.87 -5.74
CA ILE A 232 13.13 4.04 -5.66
C ILE A 232 14.37 3.68 -4.84
N PRO A 233 15.49 3.29 -5.47
CA PRO A 233 16.70 2.84 -4.76
C PRO A 233 17.25 3.88 -3.78
N TRP A 234 17.12 5.18 -4.09
CA TRP A 234 17.56 6.25 -3.21
C TRP A 234 16.79 6.26 -1.87
N VAL A 235 15.47 6.05 -1.89
CA VAL A 235 14.65 6.00 -0.67
C VAL A 235 15.07 4.81 0.19
N THR A 236 15.16 3.63 -0.42
CA THR A 236 15.53 2.40 0.30
C THR A 236 16.96 2.43 0.83
N ALA A 237 17.87 3.17 0.20
CA ALA A 237 19.26 3.28 0.63
C ALA A 237 19.47 4.23 1.81
N HIS A 238 18.74 5.37 1.86
CA HIS A 238 19.03 6.48 2.77
C HIS A 238 18.09 6.56 3.98
N PHE A 239 16.88 5.98 3.90
CA PHE A 239 15.98 5.96 5.03
C PHE A 239 16.00 4.61 5.74
N ASN A 240 15.82 4.61 7.07
CA ASN A 240 15.33 3.43 7.78
C ASN A 240 13.79 3.43 7.79
N TRP A 241 13.21 2.28 8.10
CA TRP A 241 11.75 2.11 8.04
C TRP A 241 11.00 3.03 9.01
N LEU A 242 11.54 3.24 10.20
CA LEU A 242 10.96 4.16 11.18
C LEU A 242 10.95 5.60 10.67
N ALA A 243 12.10 6.11 10.19
CA ALA A 243 12.19 7.49 9.69
C ALA A 243 11.26 7.72 8.50
N PHE A 244 11.18 6.74 7.58
CA PHE A 244 10.26 6.78 6.46
C PHE A 244 8.79 6.89 6.92
N ASN A 245 8.36 6.04 7.85
CA ASN A 245 6.98 6.08 8.37
C ASN A 245 6.68 7.36 9.14
N LYS A 246 7.60 7.85 9.96
CA LYS A 246 7.45 9.13 10.65
C LYS A 246 7.14 10.26 9.66
N VAL A 247 7.90 10.36 8.57
CA VAL A 247 7.74 11.42 7.59
C VAL A 247 6.45 11.19 6.77
N ILE A 248 6.29 10.03 6.15
CA ILE A 248 5.23 9.81 5.17
C ILE A 248 3.89 9.51 5.86
N VAL A 249 3.85 8.53 6.76
CA VAL A 249 2.59 8.16 7.41
C VAL A 249 2.24 9.11 8.56
N GLY A 250 3.22 9.54 9.34
CA GLY A 250 2.98 10.43 10.48
C GLY A 250 2.75 11.89 10.08
N ILE A 251 3.66 12.50 9.31
CA ILE A 251 3.62 13.94 9.00
C ILE A 251 2.81 14.21 7.74
N VAL A 252 3.16 13.58 6.60
CA VAL A 252 2.54 13.88 5.30
C VAL A 252 1.04 13.62 5.31
N THR A 253 0.56 12.56 5.98
CA THR A 253 -0.88 12.26 6.06
C THR A 253 -1.65 13.36 6.80
N ASN A 254 -1.11 13.87 7.93
CA ASN A 254 -1.72 14.98 8.66
C ASN A 254 -1.71 16.28 7.85
N VAL A 255 -0.63 16.56 7.13
CA VAL A 255 -0.51 17.70 6.21
C VAL A 255 -1.52 17.58 5.07
N THR A 256 -1.72 16.38 4.52
CA THR A 256 -2.72 16.10 3.48
C THR A 256 -4.12 16.42 3.97
N ALA A 257 -4.50 15.96 5.16
CA ALA A 257 -5.79 16.27 5.77
C ALA A 257 -6.00 17.77 6.00
N PHE A 258 -4.94 18.48 6.43
CA PHE A 258 -4.99 19.94 6.59
C PHE A 258 -5.17 20.65 5.25
N PHE A 259 -4.47 20.24 4.19
CA PHE A 259 -4.63 20.84 2.85
C PHE A 259 -5.99 20.52 2.24
N ALA A 260 -6.49 19.28 2.40
CA ALA A 260 -7.83 18.91 1.95
C ALA A 260 -8.91 19.79 2.60
N THR A 261 -8.83 19.97 3.93
CA THR A 261 -9.75 20.83 4.66
C THR A 261 -9.63 22.29 4.23
N SER A 262 -8.40 22.79 4.02
CA SER A 262 -8.14 24.16 3.55
C SER A 262 -8.67 24.38 2.14
N PHE A 263 -8.52 23.39 1.25
CA PHE A 263 -9.10 23.41 -0.09
C PHE A 263 -10.63 23.51 -0.03
N ILE A 264 -11.30 22.61 0.69
CA ILE A 264 -12.75 22.57 0.79
C ILE A 264 -13.31 23.90 1.32
N ARG A 265 -12.71 24.44 2.37
CA ARG A 265 -13.15 25.71 2.97
C ARG A 265 -12.92 26.90 2.03
N SER A 266 -11.78 26.94 1.35
CA SER A 266 -11.49 27.98 0.37
C SER A 266 -12.41 27.89 -0.86
N TYR A 267 -12.67 26.69 -1.35
CA TYR A 267 -13.57 26.42 -2.48
C TYR A 267 -15.03 26.85 -2.17
N LEU A 268 -15.47 26.71 -0.93
CA LEU A 268 -16.78 27.15 -0.46
C LEU A 268 -16.79 28.62 -0.01
N HIS A 269 -15.68 29.35 -0.20
CA HIS A 269 -15.53 30.74 0.25
C HIS A 269 -15.89 30.97 1.72
N ARG A 270 -15.71 29.94 2.55
CA ARG A 270 -15.96 30.03 3.99
C ARG A 270 -14.78 30.64 4.72
N SER A 271 -14.97 31.85 5.27
CA SER A 271 -13.97 32.48 6.14
C SER A 271 -13.92 31.77 7.49
N ASP A 272 -12.72 31.56 8.02
CA ASP A 272 -12.50 31.03 9.35
C ASP A 272 -12.32 32.19 10.35
N SER A 273 -12.95 32.06 11.52
CA SER A 273 -12.58 32.89 12.66
C SER A 273 -11.12 32.63 13.05
N LEU A 274 -10.48 33.56 13.72
CA LEU A 274 -9.10 33.40 14.18
C LEU A 274 -8.92 32.14 15.04
N LEU A 275 -9.88 31.87 15.91
CA LEU A 275 -9.91 30.69 16.78
C LEU A 275 -9.91 29.38 15.97
N VAL A 276 -10.73 29.28 14.93
CA VAL A 276 -10.79 28.11 14.06
C VAL A 276 -9.46 27.90 13.30
N LYS A 277 -8.84 28.98 12.83
CA LYS A 277 -7.51 28.91 12.18
C LYS A 277 -6.47 28.34 13.12
N TRP A 278 -6.40 28.86 14.34
CA TRP A 278 -5.44 28.38 15.34
C TRP A 278 -5.73 26.94 15.77
N ALA A 279 -7.00 26.57 16.01
CA ALA A 279 -7.37 25.20 16.34
C ALA A 279 -6.89 24.20 15.28
N ARG A 280 -7.09 24.51 13.98
CA ARG A 280 -6.62 23.65 12.88
C ARG A 280 -5.10 23.51 12.83
N ILE A 281 -4.38 24.61 13.07
CA ILE A 281 -2.90 24.60 13.11
C ILE A 281 -2.43 23.76 14.31
N ILE A 282 -3.03 23.91 15.47
CA ILE A 282 -2.67 23.12 16.68
C ILE A 282 -2.95 21.64 16.43
N ILE A 283 -4.10 21.28 15.85
CA ILE A 283 -4.44 19.89 15.50
C ILE A 283 -3.46 19.30 14.48
N LEU A 284 -2.88 20.12 13.59
CA LEU A 284 -1.82 19.68 12.69
C LEU A 284 -0.48 19.48 13.42
N LEU A 285 -0.10 20.41 14.32
CA LEU A 285 1.23 20.40 14.94
C LEU A 285 1.38 19.33 16.02
N ILE A 286 0.33 19.03 16.81
CA ILE A 286 0.40 18.05 17.88
C ILE A 286 0.88 16.67 17.39
N PRO A 287 0.25 16.03 16.37
CA PRO A 287 0.71 14.72 15.90
C PRO A 287 2.10 14.78 15.26
N VAL A 288 2.50 15.88 14.63
CA VAL A 288 3.85 16.07 14.10
C VAL A 288 4.88 16.03 15.23
N VAL A 289 4.63 16.76 16.33
CA VAL A 289 5.50 16.73 17.51
C VAL A 289 5.55 15.34 18.12
N ILE A 290 4.41 14.68 18.34
CA ILE A 290 4.36 13.32 18.88
C ILE A 290 5.24 12.37 18.04
N VAL A 291 5.06 12.38 16.72
CA VAL A 291 5.78 11.49 15.79
C VAL A 291 7.29 11.71 15.85
N LEU A 292 7.77 12.93 16.00
CA LEU A 292 9.21 13.22 16.07
C LEU A 292 9.87 12.56 17.29
N PHE A 293 9.18 12.49 18.42
CA PHE A 293 9.73 11.95 19.69
C PHE A 293 9.56 10.43 19.86
N ILE A 294 8.88 9.72 18.95
CA ILE A 294 8.75 8.26 19.02
C ILE A 294 10.12 7.61 18.71
N PRO A 295 10.70 6.77 19.60
CA PRO A 295 12.04 6.23 19.41
C PRO A 295 12.12 5.03 18.45
N ASP A 296 11.06 4.21 18.35
CA ASP A 296 11.06 2.95 17.63
C ASP A 296 9.76 2.69 16.85
N TYR A 297 9.79 1.70 15.94
CA TYR A 297 8.65 1.41 15.07
C TYR A 297 7.48 0.76 15.80
N PHE A 298 7.73 -0.04 16.84
CA PHE A 298 6.66 -0.65 17.61
C PHE A 298 5.82 0.42 18.32
N LEU A 299 6.50 1.36 18.98
CA LEU A 299 5.83 2.48 19.63
C LEU A 299 5.12 3.37 18.61
N PHE A 300 5.70 3.55 17.40
CA PHE A 300 5.03 4.26 16.30
C PHE A 300 3.71 3.61 15.93
N THR A 301 3.66 2.29 15.74
CA THR A 301 2.43 1.57 15.42
C THR A 301 1.39 1.67 16.54
N LYS A 302 1.81 1.65 17.80
CA LYS A 302 0.93 1.83 18.98
C LYS A 302 0.29 3.22 19.02
N TYR A 303 0.98 4.26 18.56
CA TYR A 303 0.44 5.63 18.51
C TYR A 303 -0.30 5.97 17.21
N LEU A 304 -0.30 5.11 16.20
CA LEU A 304 -1.04 5.34 14.94
C LEU A 304 -2.53 5.68 15.15
N PRO A 305 -3.30 4.98 16.01
CA PRO A 305 -4.70 5.33 16.25
C PRO A 305 -4.89 6.77 16.76
N LEU A 306 -3.98 7.22 17.63
CA LEU A 306 -3.98 8.60 18.12
C LEU A 306 -3.70 9.59 16.98
N ILE A 307 -2.71 9.31 16.12
CA ILE A 307 -2.39 10.13 14.94
C ILE A 307 -3.60 10.22 14.01
N TYR A 308 -4.28 9.12 13.75
CA TYR A 308 -5.49 9.09 12.92
C TYR A 308 -6.66 9.85 13.55
N THR A 309 -6.74 9.94 14.87
CA THR A 309 -7.73 10.78 15.55
C THR A 309 -7.56 12.27 15.21
N PHE A 310 -6.32 12.76 15.08
CA PHE A 310 -6.05 14.12 14.63
C PHE A 310 -6.42 14.34 13.17
N ILE A 311 -6.16 13.35 12.29
CA ILE A 311 -6.62 13.38 10.90
C ILE A 311 -8.14 13.47 10.84
N GLY A 312 -8.85 12.62 11.58
CA GLY A 312 -10.31 12.65 11.71
C GLY A 312 -10.83 14.01 12.20
N SER A 313 -10.15 14.59 13.19
CA SER A 313 -10.49 15.93 13.71
C SER A 313 -10.33 17.02 12.64
N GLN A 314 -9.29 16.96 11.82
CA GLN A 314 -9.15 17.86 10.65
C GLN A 314 -10.30 17.65 9.65
N MET A 315 -10.67 16.42 9.37
CA MET A 315 -11.76 16.11 8.44
C MET A 315 -13.13 16.59 8.95
N LEU A 316 -13.36 16.64 10.26
CA LEU A 316 -14.59 17.26 10.82
C LEU A 316 -14.74 18.73 10.41
N PHE A 317 -13.67 19.50 10.32
CA PHE A 317 -13.74 20.87 9.80
C PHE A 317 -14.13 20.91 8.31
N ALA A 318 -13.71 19.92 7.50
CA ALA A 318 -14.17 19.80 6.11
C ALA A 318 -15.66 19.49 6.06
N VAL A 319 -16.10 18.50 6.83
CA VAL A 319 -17.51 18.10 6.92
C VAL A 319 -18.40 19.29 7.36
N THR A 320 -17.99 20.01 8.42
CA THR A 320 -18.73 21.22 8.86
C THR A 320 -18.79 22.32 7.79
N ALA A 321 -17.74 22.45 6.97
CA ALA A 321 -17.76 23.40 5.85
C ALA A 321 -18.73 22.97 4.75
N VAL A 322 -18.80 21.68 4.44
CA VAL A 322 -19.74 21.13 3.45
C VAL A 322 -21.19 21.30 3.92
N PHE A 323 -21.51 20.96 5.17
CA PHE A 323 -22.83 21.18 5.74
C PHE A 323 -23.24 22.65 5.74
N TRP A 324 -22.30 23.54 6.08
CA TRP A 324 -22.55 24.99 5.99
C TRP A 324 -22.85 25.40 4.54
N GLY A 325 -22.10 24.87 3.56
CA GLY A 325 -22.33 25.14 2.15
C GLY A 325 -23.69 24.64 1.65
N LEU A 326 -24.14 23.45 2.10
CA LEU A 326 -25.45 22.90 1.80
C LEU A 326 -26.56 23.79 2.38
N LYS A 327 -26.44 24.18 3.66
CA LYS A 327 -27.41 25.06 4.35
C LYS A 327 -27.57 26.41 3.64
N ASN A 328 -26.44 26.96 3.15
CA ASN A 328 -26.44 28.26 2.46
C ASN A 328 -26.67 28.13 0.94
N LYS A 329 -27.01 26.92 0.44
CA LYS A 329 -27.33 26.66 -0.97
C LYS A 329 -26.22 27.10 -1.94
N ILE A 330 -24.94 26.95 -1.54
CA ILE A 330 -23.80 27.30 -2.38
C ILE A 330 -23.80 26.41 -3.64
N ARG A 331 -23.69 27.03 -4.82
CA ARG A 331 -23.94 26.40 -6.12
C ARG A 331 -23.11 25.12 -6.36
N ASN A 332 -21.88 25.07 -5.91
CA ASN A 332 -20.94 24.00 -6.28
C ASN A 332 -20.77 22.91 -5.19
N VAL A 333 -21.53 22.98 -4.07
CA VAL A 333 -21.40 21.99 -2.98
C VAL A 333 -21.75 20.59 -3.43
N LYS A 334 -22.75 20.43 -4.31
CA LYS A 334 -23.16 19.12 -4.84
C LYS A 334 -22.05 18.46 -5.66
N SER A 335 -21.34 19.25 -6.50
CA SER A 335 -20.20 18.76 -7.28
C SER A 335 -19.03 18.35 -6.38
N LEU A 336 -18.78 19.12 -5.31
CA LEU A 336 -17.77 18.80 -4.31
C LEU A 336 -18.11 17.48 -3.60
N LEU A 337 -19.37 17.31 -3.15
CA LEU A 337 -19.83 16.07 -2.51
C LEU A 337 -19.67 14.87 -3.44
N PHE A 338 -20.05 15.02 -4.70
CA PHE A 338 -19.91 13.96 -5.69
C PHE A 338 -18.43 13.59 -5.90
N GLY A 339 -17.54 14.58 -5.98
CA GLY A 339 -16.10 14.35 -6.15
C GLY A 339 -15.42 13.72 -4.92
N PHE A 340 -15.91 14.02 -3.70
CA PHE A 340 -15.37 13.48 -2.45
C PHE A 340 -16.08 12.20 -1.96
N SER A 341 -17.25 11.86 -2.54
CA SER A 341 -18.01 10.68 -2.10
C SER A 341 -17.22 9.36 -2.20
N PRO A 342 -16.41 9.08 -3.22
CA PRO A 342 -15.61 7.86 -3.25
C PRO A 342 -14.61 7.81 -2.08
N VAL A 343 -13.93 8.92 -1.80
CA VAL A 343 -12.96 9.00 -0.69
C VAL A 343 -13.64 8.79 0.66
N LEU A 344 -14.82 9.41 0.87
CA LEU A 344 -15.60 9.24 2.11
C LEU A 344 -16.10 7.79 2.25
N ILE A 345 -16.55 7.18 1.17
CA ILE A 345 -17.01 5.79 1.16
C ILE A 345 -15.84 4.86 1.47
N SER A 346 -14.66 5.05 0.85
CA SER A 346 -13.46 4.26 1.15
C SER A 346 -13.06 4.38 2.62
N LEU A 347 -13.01 5.60 3.17
CA LEU A 347 -12.69 5.82 4.59
C LEU A 347 -13.69 5.14 5.53
N VAL A 348 -14.98 5.20 5.22
CA VAL A 348 -16.02 4.53 6.03
C VAL A 348 -15.88 3.02 5.92
N LEU A 349 -15.63 2.49 4.73
CA LEU A 349 -15.40 1.07 4.53
C LEU A 349 -14.15 0.60 5.26
N ASP A 350 -13.02 1.31 5.16
CA ASP A 350 -11.80 0.99 5.91
C ASP A 350 -12.04 1.00 7.42
N LEU A 351 -12.77 2.00 7.93
CA LEU A 351 -13.11 2.06 9.35
C LEU A 351 -13.97 0.86 9.76
N ILE A 352 -15.00 0.53 8.97
CA ILE A 352 -15.89 -0.61 9.21
C ILE A 352 -15.09 -1.92 9.14
N PHE A 353 -14.24 -2.10 8.12
CA PHE A 353 -13.42 -3.29 7.96
C PHE A 353 -12.42 -3.45 9.11
N ASN A 354 -11.71 -2.39 9.51
CA ASN A 354 -10.79 -2.44 10.66
C ASN A 354 -11.52 -2.77 11.96
N ILE A 355 -12.69 -2.17 12.21
CA ILE A 355 -13.49 -2.48 13.39
C ILE A 355 -14.00 -3.93 13.34
N ILE A 356 -14.50 -4.40 12.20
CA ILE A 356 -15.02 -5.78 12.06
C ILE A 356 -13.88 -6.79 12.16
N LEU A 357 -12.70 -6.52 11.61
CA LEU A 357 -11.54 -7.41 11.66
C LEU A 357 -10.93 -7.50 13.07
N GLU A 358 -10.88 -6.39 13.82
CA GLU A 358 -10.43 -6.42 15.22
C GLU A 358 -11.42 -7.17 16.13
N TYR A 359 -12.73 -7.09 15.88
CA TYR A 359 -13.75 -7.72 16.71
C TYR A 359 -14.09 -9.17 16.32
N LYS A 360 -13.75 -9.61 15.12
CA LYS A 360 -14.01 -10.99 14.66
C LYS A 360 -12.75 -11.56 14.03
N ASN A 361 -12.11 -12.49 14.72
CA ASN A 361 -11.16 -13.47 14.15
C ASN A 361 -11.87 -14.35 13.09
N LEU A 362 -12.33 -13.78 11.99
CA LEU A 362 -13.03 -14.50 10.94
C LEU A 362 -12.07 -14.84 9.78
N PRO A 363 -11.94 -16.13 9.45
CA PRO A 363 -11.04 -16.62 8.38
C PRO A 363 -11.51 -16.27 6.95
N ILE A 364 -12.59 -15.50 6.79
CA ILE A 364 -13.24 -15.25 5.49
C ILE A 364 -12.47 -14.22 4.64
N PHE A 365 -11.55 -13.45 5.22
CA PHE A 365 -10.91 -12.33 4.52
C PHE A 365 -9.47 -12.56 4.04
N SER A 366 -8.90 -13.74 4.24
CA SER A 366 -7.62 -14.09 3.60
C SER A 366 -7.67 -14.08 2.06
N ILE A 367 -8.88 -14.11 1.49
CA ILE A 367 -9.13 -14.00 0.03
C ILE A 367 -9.07 -12.52 -0.43
N LEU A 368 -9.25 -11.56 0.46
CA LEU A 368 -9.28 -10.12 0.15
C LEU A 368 -7.91 -9.42 0.29
N ASP A 369 -6.92 -10.04 0.92
CA ASP A 369 -5.56 -9.47 1.06
C ASP A 369 -4.89 -9.11 -0.28
N GLY A 370 -5.34 -9.72 -1.38
CA GLY A 370 -4.98 -9.29 -2.74
C GLY A 370 -5.91 -8.20 -3.33
N LYS A 371 -7.05 -7.90 -2.68
CA LYS A 371 -8.08 -6.99 -3.19
C LYS A 371 -8.21 -5.70 -2.38
N GLU A 372 -7.64 -5.60 -1.18
CA GLU A 372 -7.65 -4.37 -0.39
C GLU A 372 -7.03 -3.17 -1.13
N GLN A 373 -6.09 -3.43 -2.05
CA GLN A 373 -5.49 -2.39 -2.88
C GLN A 373 -6.43 -1.84 -3.96
N LEU A 374 -7.52 -2.53 -4.31
CA LEU A 374 -8.49 -2.07 -5.30
C LEU A 374 -9.52 -1.09 -4.72
N LEU A 375 -9.76 -1.12 -3.40
CA LEU A 375 -10.74 -0.24 -2.74
C LEU A 375 -10.21 1.18 -2.48
N PHE A 376 -8.88 1.38 -2.45
CA PHE A 376 -8.26 2.71 -2.33
C PHE A 376 -8.33 3.55 -3.63
N PHE A 377 -8.79 2.98 -4.76
CA PHE A 377 -8.77 3.61 -6.08
C PHE A 377 -10.15 4.02 -6.63
N CYS A 378 -11.21 3.92 -5.87
CA CYS A 378 -12.50 4.53 -6.25
C CYS A 378 -12.66 5.99 -5.76
#